data_4ecec6feb08c34895ea50b9ccf665951
#
_entry.id   4ecec6feb08c34895ea50b9ccf665951
#
_cell.length_a   1.000
_cell.length_b   1.000
_cell.length_c   1.000
_cell.angle_alpha   90.00
_cell.angle_beta   90.00
_cell.angle_gamma   90.00
#
_symmetry.space_group_name_H-M   'P 1'
#
loop_
_entity.id
_entity.type
_entity.pdbx_description
1 polymer ?
#
loop_
_entity_poly.entity_id
_entity_poly.type
_entity_poly.pdbx_seq_one_letter_code
_entity_poly.pdbx_strand_id
1 'polypeptide(L)'
;DLHLSIRRQRQMCIRDSAGDVLLLQAVMTAKVRRTCSRCLKDFTGKTRAEVVEKFYPASAEHIENDAFVYDSDVIDITEPLREGLLLAEPMQALCKPDCRGLCPVCGADLNDGDCGCDRFTVDPRLAALKQFIKN
;
A
#
# COMPACT_ATOMS: atom_id res chain seq x y z
N ASP A 1 9.39 -10.27 -8.27
CA ASP A 1 8.47 -10.35 -9.41
C ASP A 1 7.03 -10.19 -8.92
N LEU A 2 6.51 -8.98 -9.06
CA LEU A 2 5.11 -8.66 -8.77
C LEU A 2 4.23 -9.21 -9.90
N HIS A 3 3.69 -10.41 -9.75
CA HIS A 3 2.63 -10.91 -10.61
C HIS A 3 1.33 -10.18 -10.28
N LEU A 4 1.10 -9.06 -10.94
CA LEU A 4 -0.16 -8.31 -10.92
C LEU A 4 -1.21 -9.05 -11.76
N SER A 5 -2.04 -9.88 -11.13
CA SER A 5 -3.27 -10.36 -11.73
C SER A 5 -4.34 -9.25 -11.64
N ILE A 6 -4.39 -8.38 -12.63
CA ILE A 6 -5.35 -7.28 -12.71
C ILE A 6 -6.67 -7.85 -13.26
N ARG A 7 -7.64 -8.16 -12.40
CA ARG A 7 -9.04 -8.27 -12.83
C ARG A 7 -9.64 -6.87 -12.93
N ARG A 8 -9.94 -6.48 -14.18
CA ARG A 8 -10.51 -5.19 -14.55
C ARG A 8 -11.86 -4.93 -13.86
N GLN A 9 -11.91 -3.94 -13.00
CA GLN A 9 -13.07 -3.05 -12.88
C GLN A 9 -12.52 -1.64 -12.99
N ARG A 10 -12.56 -1.12 -14.22
CA ARG A 10 -12.21 0.26 -14.52
C ARG A 10 -13.47 1.10 -14.47
N GLN A 11 -13.55 2.03 -13.54
CA GLN A 11 -14.31 3.26 -13.75
C GLN A 11 -13.28 4.35 -14.05
N MET A 12 -13.13 4.64 -15.33
CA MET A 12 -12.31 5.75 -15.79
C MET A 12 -13.26 6.89 -16.17
N CYS A 13 -13.20 7.99 -15.45
CA CYS A 13 -13.81 9.24 -15.86
C CYS A 13 -12.68 10.21 -16.22
N ILE A 14 -12.56 10.53 -17.51
CA ILE A 14 -11.81 11.71 -17.95
C ILE A 14 -12.77 12.87 -17.76
N ARG A 15 -12.49 13.77 -16.85
CA ARG A 15 -13.24 15.01 -16.65
C ARG A 15 -12.32 16.20 -16.85
N ASP A 16 -12.77 17.03 -17.78
CA ASP A 16 -12.38 18.41 -18.01
C ASP A 16 -11.05 18.67 -18.70
N SER A 17 -11.16 19.30 -19.89
CA SER A 17 -10.08 19.97 -20.56
C SER A 17 -10.20 21.47 -20.28
N ALA A 18 -9.39 22.00 -19.38
CA ALA A 18 -9.16 23.42 -19.26
C ALA A 18 -7.97 23.79 -20.17
N GLY A 19 -8.24 24.09 -21.44
CA GLY A 19 -7.21 24.25 -22.45
C GLY A 19 -6.65 22.89 -22.92
N ASP A 20 -5.34 22.82 -23.17
CA ASP A 20 -4.67 21.61 -23.66
C ASP A 20 -4.23 20.63 -22.54
N VAL A 21 -4.54 20.91 -21.28
CA VAL A 21 -4.21 20.07 -20.14
C VAL A 21 -5.30 19.02 -19.93
N LEU A 22 -4.91 17.75 -19.86
CA LEU A 22 -5.83 16.64 -19.62
C LEU A 22 -5.75 16.17 -18.17
N LEU A 23 -6.89 15.99 -17.53
CA LEU A 23 -7.01 15.48 -16.16
C LEU A 23 -7.42 14.02 -16.20
N LEU A 24 -6.53 13.13 -15.76
CA LEU A 24 -6.83 11.73 -15.52
C LEU A 24 -7.38 11.56 -14.09
N GLN A 25 -8.60 11.04 -13.98
CA GLN A 25 -9.15 10.55 -12.73
C GLN A 25 -9.44 9.05 -12.87
N ALA A 26 -8.82 8.23 -12.04
CA ALA A 26 -8.98 6.80 -12.09
C ALA A 26 -9.13 6.19 -10.71
N VAL A 27 -10.01 5.20 -10.57
CA VAL A 27 -10.13 4.35 -9.39
C VAL A 27 -9.78 2.93 -9.80
N MET A 28 -8.83 2.34 -9.10
CA MET A 28 -8.34 1.01 -9.38
C MET A 28 -8.52 0.11 -8.18
N THR A 29 -8.74 -1.18 -8.45
CA THR A 29 -8.68 -2.22 -7.42
C THR A 29 -7.83 -3.37 -7.96
N ALA A 30 -6.82 -3.73 -7.20
CA ALA A 30 -5.94 -4.85 -7.50
C ALA A 30 -5.98 -5.89 -6.38
N LYS A 31 -5.81 -7.17 -6.74
CA LYS A 31 -5.52 -8.24 -5.79
C LYS A 31 -4.00 -8.41 -5.74
N VAL A 32 -3.43 -8.25 -4.55
CA VAL A 32 -1.98 -8.30 -4.34
C VAL A 32 -1.66 -9.40 -3.34
N ARG A 33 -0.70 -10.25 -3.69
CA ARG A 33 -0.14 -11.22 -2.76
C ARG A 33 0.83 -10.51 -1.82
N ARG A 34 0.63 -10.69 -0.52
CA ARG A 34 1.43 -10.07 0.54
C ARG A 34 1.82 -11.08 1.58
N THR A 35 2.89 -10.78 2.29
CA THR A 35 3.29 -11.50 3.50
C THR A 35 2.84 -10.70 4.72
N CYS A 36 2.19 -11.35 5.66
CA CYS A 36 1.74 -10.69 6.90
C CYS A 36 2.93 -10.24 7.73
N SER A 37 2.95 -8.95 8.13
CA SER A 37 4.03 -8.37 8.93
C SER A 37 4.15 -8.96 10.35
N ARG A 38 3.13 -9.68 10.83
CA ARG A 38 3.11 -10.27 12.17
C ARG A 38 3.39 -11.78 12.19
N CYS A 39 2.72 -12.55 11.33
CA CYS A 39 2.83 -14.01 11.34
C CYS A 39 3.59 -14.58 10.14
N LEU A 40 4.07 -13.74 9.24
CA LEU A 40 4.85 -14.08 8.05
C LEU A 40 4.16 -15.04 7.06
N LYS A 41 2.87 -15.31 7.26
CA LYS A 41 2.06 -16.10 6.31
C LYS A 41 1.69 -15.26 5.10
N ASP A 42 1.76 -15.87 3.91
CA ASP A 42 1.29 -15.24 2.69
C ASP A 42 -0.23 -15.19 2.65
N PHE A 43 -0.75 -14.09 2.18
CA PHE A 43 -2.18 -13.89 1.96
C PHE A 43 -2.45 -13.00 0.77
N THR A 44 -3.68 -13.02 0.25
CA THR A 44 -4.10 -12.13 -0.83
C THR A 44 -4.99 -11.03 -0.27
N GLY A 45 -4.53 -9.81 -0.40
CA GLY A 45 -5.28 -8.61 -0.04
C GLY A 45 -5.82 -7.87 -1.28
N LYS A 46 -6.77 -6.97 -1.05
CA LYS A 46 -7.23 -6.02 -2.07
C LYS A 46 -6.63 -4.66 -1.76
N THR A 47 -6.07 -4.01 -2.79
CA THR A 47 -5.65 -2.60 -2.74
C THR A 47 -6.58 -1.79 -3.62
N ARG A 48 -7.06 -0.69 -3.11
CA ARG A 48 -7.79 0.33 -3.88
C ARG A 48 -6.92 1.58 -3.94
N ALA A 49 -6.69 2.06 -5.15
CA ALA A 49 -6.00 3.30 -5.42
C ALA A 49 -6.91 4.27 -6.15
N GLU A 50 -6.80 5.53 -5.80
CA GLU A 50 -7.41 6.65 -6.50
C GLU A 50 -6.27 7.48 -7.07
N VAL A 51 -6.27 7.71 -8.38
CA VAL A 51 -5.24 8.43 -9.10
C VAL A 51 -5.87 9.66 -9.73
N VAL A 52 -5.26 10.80 -9.49
CA VAL A 52 -5.64 12.08 -10.10
C VAL A 52 -4.36 12.72 -10.61
N GLU A 53 -4.17 12.70 -11.93
CA GLU A 53 -2.94 13.20 -12.57
C GLU A 53 -3.26 14.14 -13.73
N LYS A 54 -2.37 15.09 -13.95
CA LYS A 54 -2.44 16.03 -15.04
C LYS A 54 -1.44 15.64 -16.12
N PHE A 55 -1.91 15.68 -17.37
CA PHE A 55 -1.08 15.48 -18.55
C PHE A 55 -1.01 16.80 -19.32
N TYR A 56 0.21 17.24 -19.59
CA TYR A 56 0.49 18.46 -20.32
C TYR A 56 0.92 18.13 -21.74
N PRO A 57 0.50 18.91 -22.75
CA PRO A 57 1.06 18.75 -24.10
C PRO A 57 2.53 19.17 -24.09
N ALA A 58 3.34 18.50 -24.90
CA ALA A 58 4.77 18.81 -25.02
C ALA A 58 5.05 20.25 -25.50
N SER A 59 4.04 20.91 -26.08
CA SER A 59 4.08 22.31 -26.52
C SER A 59 3.74 23.33 -25.42
N ALA A 60 3.39 22.89 -24.21
CA ALA A 60 3.01 23.80 -23.14
C ALA A 60 4.20 24.65 -22.67
N GLU A 61 3.96 25.96 -22.51
CA GLU A 61 4.99 26.90 -22.05
C GLU A 61 5.35 26.70 -20.56
N HIS A 62 4.41 26.18 -19.78
CA HIS A 62 4.60 25.90 -18.36
C HIS A 62 4.17 24.45 -18.04
N ILE A 63 5.12 23.64 -17.65
CA ILE A 63 4.92 22.26 -17.19
C ILE A 63 5.31 22.21 -15.71
N GLU A 64 4.41 21.72 -14.85
CA GLU A 64 4.71 21.51 -13.43
C GLU A 64 5.84 20.46 -13.30
N ASN A 65 6.70 20.60 -12.29
CA ASN A 65 7.69 19.57 -11.99
C ASN A 65 6.96 18.26 -11.69
N ASP A 66 7.50 17.16 -12.22
CA ASP A 66 6.94 15.81 -12.10
C ASP A 66 5.60 15.57 -12.83
N ALA A 67 5.19 16.49 -13.73
CA ALA A 67 3.99 16.30 -14.53
C ALA A 67 4.22 15.34 -15.70
N PHE A 68 3.18 14.58 -16.05
CA PHE A 68 3.19 13.73 -17.24
C PHE A 68 2.99 14.57 -18.50
N VAL A 69 3.76 14.24 -19.55
CA VAL A 69 3.73 14.96 -20.82
C VAL A 69 3.24 14.04 -21.93
N TYR A 70 2.46 14.57 -22.87
CA TYR A 70 2.02 13.87 -24.06
C TYR A 70 2.33 14.67 -25.32
N ASP A 71 2.58 13.97 -26.41
CA ASP A 71 2.91 14.55 -27.74
C ASP A 71 2.08 13.94 -28.88
N SER A 72 1.15 13.05 -28.55
CA SER A 72 0.35 12.28 -29.51
C SER A 72 -1.11 12.17 -29.09
N ASP A 73 -1.96 11.69 -29.96
CA ASP A 73 -3.38 11.45 -29.71
C ASP A 73 -3.62 10.26 -28.74
N VAL A 74 -2.55 9.56 -28.35
CA VAL A 74 -2.59 8.43 -27.42
C VAL A 74 -1.74 8.73 -26.21
N ILE A 75 -2.33 8.59 -25.02
CA ILE A 75 -1.66 8.82 -23.74
C ILE A 75 -1.41 7.47 -23.07
N ASP A 76 -0.16 7.23 -22.67
CA ASP A 76 0.20 6.10 -21.84
C ASP A 76 -0.04 6.44 -20.36
N ILE A 77 -1.02 5.78 -19.75
CA ILE A 77 -1.40 5.95 -18.35
C ILE A 77 -0.81 4.85 -17.45
N THR A 78 0.11 4.04 -17.97
CA THR A 78 0.65 2.87 -17.24
C THR A 78 1.41 3.29 -16.00
N GLU A 79 2.32 4.25 -16.12
CA GLU A 79 3.13 4.72 -14.99
C GLU A 79 2.30 5.39 -13.89
N PRO A 80 1.44 6.38 -14.15
CA PRO A 80 0.62 6.97 -13.07
C PRO A 80 -0.28 5.94 -12.37
N LEU A 81 -0.80 4.96 -13.10
CA LEU A 81 -1.59 3.89 -12.50
C LEU A 81 -0.73 2.97 -11.63
N ARG A 82 0.49 2.66 -12.08
CA ARG A 82 1.44 1.84 -11.32
C ARG A 82 1.88 2.53 -10.03
N GLU A 83 2.25 3.80 -10.12
CA GLU A 83 2.64 4.62 -8.97
C GLU A 83 1.50 4.74 -7.96
N GLY A 84 0.29 5.03 -8.42
CA GLY A 84 -0.89 5.08 -7.57
C GLY A 84 -1.16 3.78 -6.82
N LEU A 85 -0.96 2.62 -7.46
CA LEU A 85 -1.08 1.32 -6.79
C LEU A 85 0.02 1.10 -5.75
N LEU A 86 1.26 1.48 -6.05
CA LEU A 86 2.38 1.35 -5.13
C LEU A 86 2.20 2.24 -3.89
N LEU A 87 1.76 3.47 -4.08
CA LEU A 87 1.49 4.41 -2.98
C LEU A 87 0.29 3.99 -2.12
N ALA A 88 -0.68 3.29 -2.70
CA ALA A 88 -1.84 2.78 -1.97
C ALA A 88 -1.56 1.50 -1.17
N GLU A 89 -0.35 0.92 -1.28
CA GLU A 89 0.02 -0.24 -0.48
C GLU A 89 0.16 0.14 1.00
N PRO A 90 -0.44 -0.64 1.92
CA PRO A 90 -0.34 -0.36 3.34
C PRO A 90 1.09 -0.62 3.84
N MET A 91 1.63 0.26 4.67
CA MET A 91 2.94 0.09 5.31
C MET A 91 3.02 -1.19 6.16
N GLN A 92 1.91 -1.66 6.69
CA GLN A 92 1.79 -2.92 7.41
C GLN A 92 0.68 -3.77 6.81
N ALA A 93 1.07 -4.85 6.16
CA ALA A 93 0.14 -5.83 5.63
C ALA A 93 -0.19 -6.88 6.70
N LEU A 94 -1.45 -6.98 7.12
CA LEU A 94 -1.92 -7.98 8.07
C LEU A 94 -2.88 -8.94 7.39
N CYS A 95 -2.71 -10.25 7.64
CA CYS A 95 -3.60 -11.27 7.09
C CYS A 95 -5.03 -11.18 7.68
N LYS A 96 -5.14 -10.69 8.93
CA LYS A 96 -6.38 -10.36 9.62
C LYS A 96 -6.12 -9.27 10.65
N PRO A 97 -7.12 -8.43 11.01
CA PRO A 97 -6.93 -7.31 11.94
C PRO A 97 -6.41 -7.73 13.32
N ASP A 98 -6.86 -8.88 13.81
CA ASP A 98 -6.54 -9.47 15.11
C ASP A 98 -5.37 -10.46 15.07
N CYS A 99 -4.53 -10.42 14.02
CA CYS A 99 -3.39 -11.31 13.90
C CYS A 99 -2.46 -11.19 15.11
N ARG A 100 -2.26 -12.29 15.85
CA ARG A 100 -1.40 -12.34 17.04
C ARG A 100 0.08 -12.43 16.71
N GLY A 101 0.41 -12.80 15.46
CA GLY A 101 1.79 -12.92 15.01
C GLY A 101 2.49 -14.18 15.51
N LEU A 102 3.84 -14.13 15.48
CA LEU A 102 4.70 -15.20 15.96
C LEU A 102 5.18 -14.92 17.38
N CYS A 103 5.40 -15.97 18.16
CA CYS A 103 6.03 -15.85 19.47
C CYS A 103 7.48 -15.38 19.31
N PRO A 104 7.92 -14.30 19.99
CA PRO A 104 9.28 -13.80 19.88
C PRO A 104 10.32 -14.74 20.51
N VAL A 105 9.90 -15.70 21.34
CA VAL A 105 10.78 -16.64 22.03
C VAL A 105 10.99 -17.92 21.22
N CYS A 106 9.90 -18.56 20.77
CA CYS A 106 9.98 -19.87 20.12
C CYS A 106 9.56 -19.86 18.64
N GLY A 107 9.06 -18.72 18.11
CA GLY A 107 8.61 -18.62 16.72
C GLY A 107 7.28 -19.29 16.40
N ALA A 108 6.58 -19.87 17.39
CA ALA A 108 5.27 -20.49 17.16
C ALA A 108 4.23 -19.46 16.73
N ASP A 109 3.31 -19.85 15.84
CA ASP A 109 2.21 -18.98 15.43
C ASP A 109 1.16 -18.86 16.53
N LEU A 110 1.04 -17.67 17.09
CA LEU A 110 0.09 -17.37 18.17
C LEU A 110 -1.36 -17.32 17.72
N ASN A 111 -1.62 -17.38 16.42
CA ASN A 111 -2.96 -17.51 15.89
C ASN A 111 -3.52 -18.92 16.03
N ASP A 112 -2.64 -19.93 16.07
CA ASP A 112 -3.00 -21.33 16.16
C ASP A 112 -3.14 -21.79 17.64
N GLY A 113 -2.58 -21.01 18.59
CA GLY A 113 -2.66 -21.29 20.02
C GLY A 113 -1.61 -20.55 20.84
N ASP A 114 -1.68 -20.69 22.16
CA ASP A 114 -0.65 -20.14 23.05
C ASP A 114 0.45 -21.20 23.25
N CYS A 115 1.71 -20.76 23.07
CA CYS A 115 2.88 -21.62 23.23
C CYS A 115 3.38 -21.76 24.67
N GLY A 116 2.77 -21.03 25.64
CA GLY A 116 3.18 -21.06 27.06
C GLY A 116 4.52 -20.38 27.38
N CYS A 117 5.18 -19.75 26.40
CA CYS A 117 6.43 -19.03 26.64
C CYS A 117 6.18 -17.74 27.44
N ASP A 118 7.06 -17.43 28.39
CA ASP A 118 7.10 -16.11 28.99
C ASP A 118 7.65 -15.11 27.97
N ARG A 119 6.78 -14.24 27.48
CA ARG A 119 7.07 -13.24 26.45
C ARG A 119 7.41 -11.87 27.04
N PHE A 120 7.30 -11.74 28.36
CA PHE A 120 7.52 -10.46 29.04
C PHE A 120 8.94 -10.39 29.61
N THR A 121 9.90 -10.08 28.74
CA THR A 121 11.27 -9.75 29.16
C THR A 121 11.39 -8.25 29.37
N VAL A 122 11.63 -7.83 30.62
CA VAL A 122 11.89 -6.41 30.92
C VAL A 122 13.34 -6.11 30.51
N ASP A 123 13.53 -5.09 29.62
CA ASP A 123 14.86 -4.59 29.32
C ASP A 123 15.50 -4.11 30.63
N PRO A 124 16.71 -4.60 30.98
CA PRO A 124 17.40 -4.21 32.22
C PRO A 124 17.54 -2.70 32.39
N ARG A 125 17.69 -1.94 31.28
CA ARG A 125 17.81 -0.48 31.28
C ARG A 125 16.50 0.22 31.66
N LEU A 126 15.37 -0.44 31.45
CA LEU A 126 14.04 0.06 31.77
C LEU A 126 13.44 -0.55 33.05
N ALA A 127 14.19 -1.39 33.75
CA ALA A 127 13.72 -2.07 34.95
C ALA A 127 13.20 -1.11 36.05
N ALA A 128 13.79 0.09 36.14
CA ALA A 128 13.36 1.13 37.07
C ALA A 128 11.91 1.62 36.80
N LEU A 129 11.41 1.52 35.56
CA LEU A 129 10.05 1.92 35.21
C LEU A 129 8.98 0.95 35.74
N LYS A 130 9.38 -0.27 36.14
CA LYS A 130 8.48 -1.28 36.69
C LYS A 130 7.73 -0.78 37.94
N GLN A 131 8.34 0.12 38.71
CA GLN A 131 7.73 0.73 39.90
C GLN A 131 6.54 1.68 39.59
N PHE A 132 6.45 2.17 38.35
CA PHE A 132 5.36 3.06 37.93
C PHE A 132 4.16 2.29 37.35
N ILE A 133 4.31 1.00 37.04
CA ILE A 133 3.24 0.13 36.60
C ILE A 133 2.56 -0.40 37.87
N LYS A 134 1.77 0.46 38.54
CA LYS A 134 0.83 0.03 39.60
C LYS A 134 -0.49 -0.34 38.92
N ASN A 135 -0.92 -1.58 39.15
CA ASN A 135 -2.28 -2.03 38.81
C ASN A 135 -3.32 -1.16 39.56
#